data_f084a4829a413f7bdd7c393695f8c775
#
_entry.id   f084a4829a413f7bdd7c393695f8c775
#
_cell.length_a   1.000
_cell.length_b   1.000
_cell.length_c   1.000
_cell.angle_alpha   90.00
_cell.angle_beta   90.00
_cell.angle_gamma   90.00
#
_symmetry.space_group_name_H-M   'P 1'
#
loop_
_entity.id
_entity.type
_entity.pdbx_description
1 polymer ?
#
loop_
_entity_poly.entity_id
_entity_poly.type
_entity_poly.pdbx_seq_one_letter_code
_entity_poly.pdbx_strand_id
1 'polypeptide(L)'
;MNRGGLKLASAAFAGLLAALTAALLVPPQSAAEGNLTRRAERLAELKIDAATGFSIKSYQLETGKYYRLRVVSDGRDEYSFRFPGLSRNAWFDKIVIEDKEVKPYGGVYSLEFDDEGAIDVYFIPIRPGSYDFFVENYRKSGMLGRFEVK
;
A
#
# COMPACT_ATOMS: atom_id res chain seq x y z
N MET A 1 6.83 70.66 25.95
CA MET A 1 7.53 69.42 26.32
C MET A 1 6.69 68.25 25.90
N ASN A 2 7.12 67.52 24.89
CA ASN A 2 6.33 66.55 24.14
C ASN A 2 6.72 65.12 24.57
N ARG A 3 5.82 64.40 25.20
CA ARG A 3 5.99 62.95 25.55
C ARG A 3 4.80 62.18 25.00
N GLY A 4 4.86 61.79 23.74
CA GLY A 4 3.77 61.01 23.13
C GLY A 4 4.17 60.39 21.80
N GLY A 5 5.29 59.65 21.76
CA GLY A 5 5.71 59.08 20.48
C GLY A 5 6.28 57.67 20.50
N LEU A 6 6.14 56.91 21.59
CA LEU A 6 6.88 55.63 21.67
C LEU A 6 6.03 54.38 21.99
N LYS A 7 4.71 54.43 21.87
CA LYS A 7 3.83 53.27 22.20
C LYS A 7 3.15 52.62 21.00
N LEU A 8 3.23 53.18 19.81
CA LEU A 8 2.58 52.62 18.60
C LEU A 8 3.42 51.65 17.79
N ALA A 9 4.74 51.71 17.94
CA ALA A 9 5.66 50.82 17.16
C ALA A 9 5.76 49.37 17.69
N SER A 10 5.51 49.17 19.01
CA SER A 10 5.66 47.82 19.61
C SER A 10 4.47 46.86 19.33
N ALA A 11 3.27 47.40 19.08
CA ALA A 11 2.10 46.55 18.83
C ALA A 11 2.06 45.97 17.40
N ALA A 12 2.63 46.69 16.43
CA ALA A 12 2.68 46.22 15.03
C ALA A 12 3.70 45.05 14.82
N PHE A 13 4.79 45.06 15.60
CA PHE A 13 5.81 44.01 15.47
C PHE A 13 5.40 42.65 16.11
N ALA A 14 4.61 42.67 17.18
CA ALA A 14 4.09 41.48 17.82
C ALA A 14 3.03 40.73 16.98
N GLY A 15 2.22 41.48 16.22
CA GLY A 15 1.23 40.91 15.31
C GLY A 15 1.82 40.20 14.08
N LEU A 16 2.95 40.71 13.57
CA LEU A 16 3.62 40.11 12.41
C LEU A 16 4.33 38.80 12.75
N LEU A 17 4.88 38.68 13.97
CA LEU A 17 5.56 37.48 14.43
C LEU A 17 4.55 36.33 14.71
N ALA A 18 3.35 36.67 15.21
CA ALA A 18 2.31 35.65 15.47
C ALA A 18 1.70 35.08 14.17
N ALA A 19 1.61 35.89 13.10
CA ALA A 19 1.13 35.43 11.80
C ALA A 19 2.14 34.49 11.09
N LEU A 20 3.45 34.68 11.31
CA LEU A 20 4.50 33.89 10.69
C LEU A 20 4.62 32.49 11.32
N THR A 21 4.31 32.34 12.63
CA THR A 21 4.36 31.07 13.33
C THR A 21 3.15 30.17 13.04
N ALA A 22 1.98 30.73 12.70
CA ALA A 22 0.80 29.95 12.33
C ALA A 22 0.94 29.26 10.96
N ALA A 23 1.75 29.79 10.04
CA ALA A 23 1.98 29.21 8.72
C ALA A 23 2.83 27.92 8.76
N LEU A 24 3.56 27.65 9.85
CA LEU A 24 4.43 26.48 9.99
C LEU A 24 3.71 25.25 10.56
N LEU A 25 2.44 25.35 10.95
CA LEU A 25 1.65 24.28 11.56
C LEU A 25 0.68 23.59 10.57
N VAL A 26 0.74 23.89 9.27
CA VAL A 26 -0.05 23.16 8.27
C VAL A 26 0.63 21.80 8.06
N PRO A 27 0.02 20.68 8.48
CA PRO A 27 0.59 19.37 8.19
C PRO A 27 0.67 19.18 6.68
N PRO A 28 1.72 18.52 6.15
CA PRO A 28 1.81 18.23 4.73
C PRO A 28 0.55 17.41 4.35
N GLN A 29 -0.24 17.96 3.44
CA GLN A 29 -1.35 17.21 2.87
C GLN A 29 -0.76 16.05 2.08
N SER A 30 -0.97 14.83 2.58
CA SER A 30 -0.70 13.60 1.85
C SER A 30 -1.68 13.53 0.68
N ALA A 31 -1.23 13.93 -0.50
CA ALA A 31 -2.02 13.75 -1.72
C ALA A 31 -1.92 12.26 -2.11
N ALA A 32 -3.03 11.54 -1.99
CA ALA A 32 -3.15 10.20 -2.54
C ALA A 32 -3.11 10.31 -4.08
N GLU A 33 -1.99 9.96 -4.69
CA GLU A 33 -1.79 10.02 -6.14
C GLU A 33 -2.18 8.69 -6.81
N GLY A 34 -3.47 8.42 -6.98
CA GLY A 34 -3.94 7.31 -7.79
C GLY A 34 -3.69 7.55 -9.29
N ASN A 35 -2.48 7.39 -9.77
CA ASN A 35 -2.13 7.64 -11.17
C ASN A 35 -1.79 6.34 -11.92
N LEU A 36 -2.77 5.79 -12.64
CA LEU A 36 -2.63 4.60 -13.49
C LEU A 36 -1.84 4.83 -14.78
N THR A 37 -1.54 6.07 -15.14
CA THR A 37 -0.70 6.35 -16.31
C THR A 37 0.78 6.12 -16.01
N ARG A 38 1.16 6.03 -14.75
CA ARG A 38 2.50 5.64 -14.32
C ARG A 38 2.66 4.13 -14.37
N ARG A 39 3.90 3.68 -14.60
CA ARG A 39 4.25 2.26 -14.47
C ARG A 39 4.05 1.83 -13.00
N ALA A 40 3.43 0.65 -12.79
CA ALA A 40 3.27 0.08 -11.46
C ALA A 40 4.65 -0.14 -10.79
N GLU A 41 4.74 0.24 -9.51
CA GLU A 41 5.90 -0.09 -8.70
C GLU A 41 5.94 -1.60 -8.45
N ARG A 42 7.09 -2.20 -8.73
CA ARG A 42 7.27 -3.64 -8.53
C ARG A 42 7.62 -3.91 -7.08
N LEU A 43 6.76 -4.63 -6.40
CA LEU A 43 7.07 -5.21 -5.10
C LEU A 43 8.07 -6.36 -5.26
N ALA A 44 8.80 -6.65 -4.19
CA ALA A 44 9.63 -7.86 -4.14
C ALA A 44 8.75 -9.10 -4.34
N GLU A 45 9.25 -10.07 -5.08
CA GLU A 45 8.53 -11.29 -5.46
C GLU A 45 8.20 -12.14 -4.24
N LEU A 46 6.93 -12.52 -4.09
CA LEU A 46 6.48 -13.45 -3.06
C LEU A 46 6.58 -14.88 -3.57
N LYS A 47 7.50 -15.65 -3.03
CA LYS A 47 7.59 -17.09 -3.30
C LYS A 47 6.81 -17.86 -2.25
N ILE A 48 6.03 -18.83 -2.73
CA ILE A 48 5.30 -19.82 -1.92
C ILE A 48 6.05 -21.14 -2.06
N ASP A 49 6.50 -21.71 -0.94
CA ASP A 49 7.28 -22.95 -0.89
C ASP A 49 6.76 -23.81 0.26
N ALA A 50 6.40 -25.07 -0.03
CA ALA A 50 5.79 -25.97 0.93
C ALA A 50 6.69 -26.25 2.16
N ALA A 51 8.01 -26.22 2.00
CA ALA A 51 8.97 -26.51 3.05
C ALA A 51 9.34 -25.28 3.88
N THR A 52 9.45 -24.10 3.25
CA THR A 52 9.97 -22.87 3.89
C THR A 52 8.92 -21.80 4.13
N GLY A 53 7.74 -21.95 3.54
CA GLY A 53 6.64 -20.99 3.62
C GLY A 53 6.82 -19.80 2.68
N PHE A 54 6.39 -18.63 3.10
CA PHE A 54 6.55 -17.41 2.33
C PHE A 54 7.95 -16.81 2.43
N SER A 55 8.53 -16.43 1.30
CA SER A 55 9.81 -15.70 1.24
C SER A 55 9.76 -14.32 1.89
N ILE A 56 8.59 -13.70 1.93
CA ILE A 56 8.36 -12.36 2.47
C ILE A 56 7.16 -12.39 3.40
N LYS A 57 7.30 -11.78 4.58
CA LYS A 57 6.24 -11.76 5.61
C LYS A 57 5.55 -10.42 5.72
N SER A 58 6.11 -9.34 5.15
CA SER A 58 5.53 -8.00 5.23
C SER A 58 5.88 -7.16 4.01
N TYR A 59 4.88 -6.42 3.51
CA TYR A 59 5.05 -5.38 2.51
C TYR A 59 4.59 -4.04 3.07
N GLN A 60 5.38 -2.99 2.85
CA GLN A 60 5.02 -1.61 3.18
C GLN A 60 4.44 -0.96 1.93
N LEU A 61 3.21 -0.49 2.01
CA LEU A 61 2.45 0.09 0.91
C LEU A 61 1.93 1.49 1.28
N GLU A 62 1.61 2.27 0.26
CA GLU A 62 1.01 3.59 0.38
C GLU A 62 -0.34 3.62 -0.34
N THR A 63 -1.35 4.26 0.27
CA THR A 63 -2.64 4.48 -0.39
C THR A 63 -2.47 5.32 -1.66
N GLY A 64 -3.24 4.98 -2.70
CA GLY A 64 -3.20 5.69 -3.97
C GLY A 64 -2.00 5.36 -4.87
N LYS A 65 -1.07 4.54 -4.45
CA LYS A 65 0.10 4.16 -5.23
C LYS A 65 -0.16 2.87 -6.00
N TYR A 66 0.25 2.83 -7.27
CA TYR A 66 0.02 1.71 -8.16
C TYR A 66 1.13 0.67 -8.02
N TYR A 67 0.79 -0.57 -7.64
CA TYR A 67 1.71 -1.66 -7.38
C TYR A 67 1.49 -2.86 -8.30
N ARG A 68 2.59 -3.62 -8.52
CA ARG A 68 2.57 -4.98 -9.06
C ARG A 68 3.17 -5.92 -8.02
N LEU A 69 2.39 -6.89 -7.57
CA LEU A 69 2.85 -8.03 -6.77
C LEU A 69 2.94 -9.25 -7.68
N ARG A 70 4.12 -9.87 -7.75
CA ARG A 70 4.32 -11.17 -8.37
C ARG A 70 4.32 -12.25 -7.30
N VAL A 71 3.41 -13.21 -7.43
CA VAL A 71 3.32 -14.39 -6.56
C VAL A 71 3.77 -15.60 -7.37
N VAL A 72 4.68 -16.38 -6.82
CA VAL A 72 5.30 -17.55 -7.50
C VAL A 72 5.12 -18.78 -6.64
N SER A 73 4.57 -19.83 -7.23
CA SER A 73 4.44 -21.16 -6.65
C SER A 73 5.64 -22.05 -7.02
N ASP A 74 6.08 -22.90 -6.09
CA ASP A 74 7.09 -23.95 -6.34
C ASP A 74 6.49 -25.22 -6.96
N GLY A 75 5.16 -25.29 -7.13
CA GLY A 75 4.44 -26.42 -7.72
C GLY A 75 4.48 -27.72 -6.93
N ARG A 76 4.90 -27.70 -5.66
CA ARG A 76 4.98 -28.91 -4.82
C ARG A 76 3.68 -29.29 -4.16
N ASP A 77 2.74 -28.36 -4.12
CA ASP A 77 1.40 -28.55 -3.55
C ASP A 77 0.42 -27.55 -4.17
N GLU A 78 -0.87 -27.75 -3.94
CA GLU A 78 -1.92 -26.80 -4.35
C GLU A 78 -2.01 -25.66 -3.33
N TYR A 79 -1.89 -24.42 -3.79
CA TYR A 79 -1.94 -23.24 -2.95
C TYR A 79 -3.10 -22.33 -3.29
N SER A 80 -3.98 -22.11 -2.32
CA SER A 80 -4.99 -21.04 -2.36
C SER A 80 -4.45 -19.81 -1.63
N PHE A 81 -3.79 -18.91 -2.36
CA PHE A 81 -3.27 -17.67 -1.80
C PHE A 81 -4.37 -16.63 -1.67
N ARG A 82 -4.57 -16.12 -0.46
CA ARG A 82 -5.66 -15.23 -0.11
C ARG A 82 -5.19 -13.98 0.62
N PHE A 83 -5.88 -12.84 0.34
CA PHE A 83 -5.63 -11.55 0.96
C PHE A 83 -6.94 -10.74 1.11
N PRO A 84 -7.95 -11.28 1.83
CA PRO A 84 -9.32 -10.76 1.81
C PRO A 84 -9.45 -9.34 2.35
N GLY A 85 -8.56 -8.93 3.28
CA GLY A 85 -8.54 -7.58 3.82
C GLY A 85 -8.14 -6.56 2.76
N LEU A 86 -7.02 -6.79 2.08
CA LEU A 86 -6.58 -5.92 0.98
C LEU A 86 -7.56 -5.95 -0.18
N SER A 87 -8.12 -7.12 -0.51
CA SER A 87 -9.08 -7.29 -1.60
C SER A 87 -10.31 -6.38 -1.49
N ARG A 88 -10.76 -6.07 -0.26
CA ARG A 88 -11.87 -5.14 -0.02
C ARG A 88 -11.44 -3.67 0.07
N ASN A 89 -10.13 -3.42 0.18
CA ASN A 89 -9.58 -2.09 0.45
C ASN A 89 -8.55 -1.67 -0.60
N ALA A 90 -8.62 -2.27 -1.80
CA ALA A 90 -7.82 -1.91 -2.96
C ALA A 90 -8.67 -1.93 -4.23
N TRP A 91 -8.26 -1.15 -5.21
CA TRP A 91 -8.76 -1.26 -6.58
C TRP A 91 -7.79 -2.13 -7.38
N PHE A 92 -8.32 -3.12 -8.12
CA PHE A 92 -7.54 -4.04 -8.93
C PHE A 92 -7.67 -3.68 -10.40
N ASP A 93 -6.53 -3.37 -11.04
CA ASP A 93 -6.48 -3.09 -12.48
C ASP A 93 -6.56 -4.36 -13.30
N LYS A 94 -5.66 -5.31 -12.99
CA LYS A 94 -5.54 -6.56 -13.72
C LYS A 94 -4.81 -7.64 -12.93
N ILE A 95 -5.04 -8.87 -13.34
CA ILE A 95 -4.25 -10.05 -13.00
C ILE A 95 -3.63 -10.55 -14.31
N VAL A 96 -2.34 -10.87 -14.27
CA VAL A 96 -1.64 -11.42 -15.44
C VAL A 96 -1.14 -12.82 -15.11
N ILE A 97 -1.52 -13.78 -15.93
CA ILE A 97 -1.13 -15.17 -15.85
C ILE A 97 -0.49 -15.51 -17.18
N GLU A 98 0.82 -15.78 -17.18
CA GLU A 98 1.63 -15.92 -18.40
C GLU A 98 1.51 -14.66 -19.29
N ASP A 99 0.89 -14.78 -20.46
CA ASP A 99 0.64 -13.72 -21.44
C ASP A 99 -0.82 -13.21 -21.45
N LYS A 100 -1.66 -13.67 -20.50
CA LYS A 100 -3.09 -13.35 -20.45
C LYS A 100 -3.40 -12.34 -19.36
N GLU A 101 -4.21 -11.34 -19.70
CA GLU A 101 -4.73 -10.36 -18.73
C GLU A 101 -6.19 -10.67 -18.37
N VAL A 102 -6.45 -10.78 -17.07
CA VAL A 102 -7.81 -10.84 -16.52
C VAL A 102 -8.12 -9.49 -15.88
N LYS A 103 -9.27 -8.91 -16.21
CA LYS A 103 -9.77 -7.66 -15.63
C LYS A 103 -10.80 -8.00 -14.55
N PRO A 104 -10.43 -7.99 -13.26
CA PRO A 104 -11.38 -8.28 -12.20
C PRO A 104 -12.41 -7.15 -12.06
N TYR A 105 -13.66 -7.52 -11.83
CA TYR A 105 -14.72 -6.58 -11.47
C TYR A 105 -14.98 -6.67 -9.96
N GLY A 106 -14.25 -5.87 -9.19
CA GLY A 106 -14.27 -5.90 -7.73
C GLY A 106 -13.02 -6.51 -7.13
N GLY A 107 -13.16 -7.20 -6.01
CA GLY A 107 -12.03 -7.81 -5.31
C GLY A 107 -11.61 -9.17 -5.90
N VAL A 108 -10.43 -9.61 -5.49
CA VAL A 108 -9.88 -10.93 -5.80
C VAL A 108 -10.14 -11.84 -4.60
N TYR A 109 -10.78 -12.97 -4.79
CA TYR A 109 -11.06 -13.91 -3.71
C TYR A 109 -9.82 -14.71 -3.32
N SER A 110 -9.21 -15.38 -4.31
CA SER A 110 -7.97 -16.14 -4.15
C SER A 110 -7.20 -16.18 -5.47
N LEU A 111 -5.92 -16.52 -5.38
CA LEU A 111 -5.11 -16.98 -6.51
C LEU A 111 -4.82 -18.45 -6.26
N GLU A 112 -5.25 -19.30 -7.18
CA GLU A 112 -5.06 -20.74 -7.08
C GLU A 112 -3.84 -21.16 -7.91
N PHE A 113 -2.99 -21.99 -7.35
CA PHE A 113 -1.82 -22.57 -7.98
C PHE A 113 -1.91 -24.08 -7.83
N ASP A 114 -2.11 -24.79 -8.92
CA ASP A 114 -2.14 -26.25 -8.96
C ASP A 114 -0.75 -26.81 -9.34
N ASP A 115 0.09 -25.96 -9.97
CA ASP A 115 1.43 -26.30 -10.43
C ASP A 115 2.41 -25.14 -10.18
N GLU A 116 3.68 -25.33 -10.59
CA GLU A 116 4.68 -24.29 -10.64
C GLU A 116 4.22 -23.17 -11.59
N GLY A 117 4.34 -21.94 -11.13
CA GLY A 117 3.93 -20.81 -11.96
C GLY A 117 3.96 -19.47 -11.23
N ALA A 118 3.61 -18.43 -11.97
CA ALA A 118 3.59 -17.07 -11.44
C ALA A 118 2.32 -16.33 -11.86
N ILE A 119 1.76 -15.59 -10.91
CA ILE A 119 0.63 -14.69 -11.13
C ILE A 119 1.03 -13.28 -10.72
N ASP A 120 0.83 -12.32 -11.59
CA ASP A 120 1.05 -10.90 -11.32
C ASP A 120 -0.28 -10.21 -11.00
N VAL A 121 -0.35 -9.55 -9.86
CA VAL A 121 -1.52 -8.77 -9.43
C VAL A 121 -1.18 -7.29 -9.46
N TYR A 122 -2.01 -6.51 -10.18
CA TYR A 122 -1.84 -5.06 -10.28
C TYR A 122 -2.97 -4.36 -9.53
N PHE A 123 -2.60 -3.50 -8.56
CA PHE A 123 -3.59 -2.91 -7.67
C PHE A 123 -3.15 -1.56 -7.10
N ILE A 124 -4.12 -0.80 -6.59
CA ILE A 124 -3.95 0.43 -5.82
C ILE A 124 -4.65 0.26 -4.49
N PRO A 125 -3.95 0.27 -3.35
CA PRO A 125 -4.58 0.35 -2.04
C PRO A 125 -5.38 1.65 -1.91
N ILE A 126 -6.63 1.58 -1.45
CA ILE A 126 -7.51 2.77 -1.31
C ILE A 126 -7.79 3.12 0.14
N ARG A 127 -7.38 2.30 1.09
CA ARG A 127 -7.58 2.54 2.52
C ARG A 127 -6.35 2.12 3.31
N PRO A 128 -5.84 2.96 4.24
CA PRO A 128 -4.78 2.56 5.15
C PRO A 128 -5.26 1.45 6.09
N GLY A 129 -4.32 0.63 6.54
CA GLY A 129 -4.59 -0.48 7.45
C GLY A 129 -3.58 -1.61 7.33
N SER A 130 -3.74 -2.61 8.16
CA SER A 130 -2.93 -3.82 8.19
C SER A 130 -3.77 -5.00 7.71
N TYR A 131 -3.36 -5.64 6.62
CA TYR A 131 -4.14 -6.66 5.94
C TYR A 131 -3.34 -7.95 5.79
N ASP A 132 -3.84 -9.04 6.38
CA ASP A 132 -3.20 -10.33 6.28
C ASP A 132 -3.28 -10.92 4.86
N PHE A 133 -2.22 -11.61 4.44
CA PHE A 133 -2.21 -12.54 3.32
C PHE A 133 -1.72 -13.93 3.79
N PHE A 134 -2.27 -14.98 3.21
CA PHE A 134 -2.01 -16.34 3.69
C PHE A 134 -2.39 -17.41 2.65
N VAL A 135 -1.88 -18.63 2.86
CA VAL A 135 -2.46 -19.85 2.31
C VAL A 135 -3.16 -20.58 3.45
N GLU A 136 -4.47 -20.87 3.32
CA GLU A 136 -5.34 -21.27 4.44
C GLU A 136 -4.79 -22.50 5.19
N ASN A 137 -4.48 -23.57 4.45
CA ASN A 137 -3.99 -24.83 5.05
C ASN A 137 -2.58 -24.73 5.62
N TYR A 138 -1.81 -23.68 5.26
CA TYR A 138 -0.42 -23.47 5.62
C TYR A 138 -0.17 -22.29 6.56
N ARG A 139 -1.21 -21.67 7.10
CA ARG A 139 -1.06 -20.54 8.05
C ARG A 139 -0.18 -20.89 9.25
N LYS A 140 -0.35 -22.09 9.81
CA LYS A 140 0.42 -22.58 10.95
C LYS A 140 1.86 -22.94 10.59
N SER A 141 2.12 -23.24 9.33
CA SER A 141 3.45 -23.60 8.80
C SER A 141 4.20 -22.39 8.24
N GLY A 142 3.77 -21.17 8.60
CA GLY A 142 4.48 -19.94 8.24
C GLY A 142 4.02 -19.27 6.95
N MET A 143 2.95 -19.75 6.29
CA MET A 143 2.35 -19.05 5.15
C MET A 143 1.30 -18.03 5.62
N LEU A 144 1.77 -17.09 6.41
CA LEU A 144 1.04 -15.92 6.87
C LEU A 144 1.96 -14.71 6.79
N GLY A 145 1.48 -13.64 6.21
CA GLY A 145 2.18 -12.36 6.12
C GLY A 145 1.20 -11.21 6.12
N ARG A 146 1.70 -9.99 5.89
CA ARG A 146 0.90 -8.78 6.08
C ARG A 146 1.26 -7.68 5.10
N PHE A 147 0.26 -6.99 4.58
CA PHE A 147 0.38 -5.70 3.90
C PHE A 147 0.12 -4.59 4.92
N GLU A 148 1.11 -3.74 5.16
CA GLU A 148 1.02 -2.54 5.98
C GLU A 148 0.81 -1.33 5.07
N VAL A 149 -0.41 -0.82 4.98
CA VAL A 149 -0.80 0.29 4.11
C VAL A 149 -0.91 1.58 4.92
N LYS A 150 -0.19 2.62 4.49
CA LYS A 150 -0.21 3.97 5.08
C LYS A 150 -0.99 4.95 4.23
#